data_256d3ebce849d87adefc2dc7821a37ae
#
_entry.id   256d3ebce849d87adefc2dc7821a37ae
#
_cell.length_a   1.000
_cell.length_b   1.000
_cell.length_c   1.000
_cell.angle_alpha   90.00
_cell.angle_beta   90.00
_cell.angle_gamma   90.00
#
_symmetry.space_group_name_H-M   'P 1'
#
loop_
_entity.id
_entity.type
_entity.pdbx_description
1 polymer ?
#
loop_
_entity_poly.entity_id
_entity_poly.type
_entity_poly.pdbx_seq_one_letter_code
_entity_poly.pdbx_strand_id
1 'polypeptide(L)'
;MPNLMSIFCCVFRNFARLQILVFPFFLSLSFATEDSAKNIEPSLSVDELALTSWLDSQEENMLNLLQRITNINSGTLNKKGVREVSNIFSQELRSLGFMMSRLPGNFIEMPSCPGSNYNIDVTDHLLAQKEGAGKRLLLMGHLDTVFPLNNSFQEFYREGDMKYGPGVADMQGGLVVLLYTLRALAQAGELDNKTLTILLNSDEEIGSLSSRKYLEEQALIHDYGLVYESSGTNNLVRQRKGLGQARIVVNGLASHAGGAHQQGRSAIKELAYKIVEVEKMTDYESGVTVNVGVISGGEARNTIAPCA
;
A
#
# COMPACT_ATOMS: atom_id res chain seq x y z
N MET A 1 23.69 -8.51 -20.81
CA MET A 1 23.19 -7.86 -19.58
C MET A 1 21.85 -8.50 -19.30
N PRO A 2 21.66 -9.21 -18.19
CA PRO A 2 20.37 -9.80 -17.86
C PRO A 2 19.33 -8.71 -17.76
N ASN A 3 18.15 -8.98 -18.31
CA ASN A 3 17.06 -8.02 -18.35
C ASN A 3 16.40 -7.99 -16.97
N LEU A 4 16.63 -6.94 -16.19
CA LEU A 4 16.11 -6.79 -14.82
C LEU A 4 14.59 -7.09 -14.72
N MET A 5 13.85 -6.80 -15.79
CA MET A 5 12.42 -7.10 -15.91
C MET A 5 12.10 -8.60 -15.91
N SER A 6 12.97 -9.45 -16.44
CA SER A 6 12.77 -10.90 -16.46
C SER A 6 12.94 -11.53 -15.06
N ILE A 7 13.89 -11.00 -14.27
CA ILE A 7 14.12 -11.46 -12.89
C ILE A 7 12.89 -11.19 -12.00
N PHE A 8 12.27 -10.02 -12.17
CA PHE A 8 11.04 -9.68 -11.44
C PHE A 8 9.87 -10.61 -11.74
N CYS A 9 9.72 -11.01 -13.01
CA CYS A 9 8.65 -11.93 -13.41
C CYS A 9 8.82 -13.32 -12.77
N CYS A 10 10.06 -13.78 -12.54
CA CYS A 10 10.34 -15.09 -11.96
C CYS A 10 10.22 -15.15 -10.44
N VAL A 11 10.56 -14.07 -9.72
CA VAL A 11 10.35 -14.02 -8.26
C VAL A 11 8.86 -14.18 -7.92
N PHE A 12 7.98 -13.58 -8.73
CA PHE A 12 6.54 -13.74 -8.58
C PHE A 12 6.02 -15.14 -8.95
N ARG A 13 6.70 -15.86 -9.87
CA ARG A 13 6.25 -17.18 -10.33
C ARG A 13 6.30 -18.25 -9.23
N ASN A 14 7.24 -18.18 -8.31
CA ASN A 14 7.42 -19.15 -7.24
C ASN A 14 6.59 -18.86 -5.98
N PHE A 15 6.21 -17.57 -5.77
CA PHE A 15 5.24 -17.19 -4.73
C PHE A 15 3.78 -17.50 -5.10
N ALA A 16 3.50 -17.83 -6.36
CA ALA A 16 2.16 -17.91 -6.95
C ALA A 16 1.43 -19.24 -6.79
N ARG A 17 1.83 -20.12 -5.87
CA ARG A 17 0.99 -21.27 -5.46
C ARG A 17 -0.11 -20.87 -4.45
N LEU A 18 -0.34 -19.57 -4.27
CA LEU A 18 -1.44 -19.05 -3.45
C LEU A 18 -2.72 -18.96 -4.29
N GLN A 19 -3.57 -19.98 -4.23
CA GLN A 19 -4.89 -19.93 -4.87
C GLN A 19 -5.88 -19.15 -3.98
N ILE A 20 -6.32 -17.99 -4.46
CA ILE A 20 -7.48 -17.29 -3.92
C ILE A 20 -8.68 -17.65 -4.80
N LEU A 21 -9.68 -18.31 -4.23
CA LEU A 21 -10.98 -18.56 -4.86
C LEU A 21 -11.77 -17.26 -4.93
N VAL A 22 -11.88 -16.67 -6.12
CA VAL A 22 -12.87 -15.64 -6.42
C VAL A 22 -13.82 -16.20 -7.48
N PHE A 23 -15.11 -16.20 -7.17
CA PHE A 23 -16.19 -16.65 -8.06
C PHE A 23 -16.23 -15.81 -9.34
N PRO A 24 -16.36 -16.43 -10.52
CA PRO A 24 -16.49 -15.70 -11.78
C PRO A 24 -17.93 -15.36 -12.08
N PHE A 25 -18.21 -14.10 -12.35
CA PHE A 25 -19.41 -13.71 -13.10
C PHE A 25 -19.00 -13.51 -14.56
N PHE A 26 -19.48 -14.41 -15.42
CA PHE A 26 -19.30 -14.33 -16.87
C PHE A 26 -20.30 -13.35 -17.48
N LEU A 27 -19.82 -12.39 -18.23
CA LEU A 27 -20.55 -11.85 -19.38
C LEU A 27 -19.57 -11.71 -20.55
N SER A 28 -19.84 -12.54 -21.56
CA SER A 28 -19.10 -12.61 -22.81
C SER A 28 -19.51 -11.47 -23.74
N LEU A 29 -18.56 -10.69 -24.22
CA LEU A 29 -18.67 -10.03 -25.53
C LEU A 29 -17.37 -10.25 -26.29
N SER A 30 -17.49 -11.08 -27.32
CA SER A 30 -16.44 -11.41 -28.29
C SER A 30 -16.27 -10.25 -29.27
N PHE A 31 -15.05 -9.73 -29.38
CA PHE A 31 -14.54 -9.21 -30.64
C PHE A 31 -13.15 -9.81 -30.86
N ALA A 32 -13.14 -10.75 -31.80
CA ALA A 32 -11.90 -11.36 -32.29
C ALA A 32 -11.26 -10.42 -33.31
N THR A 33 -10.01 -10.09 -33.06
CA THR A 33 -9.01 -9.96 -34.11
C THR A 33 -7.81 -10.80 -33.66
N GLU A 34 -7.68 -11.96 -34.28
CA GLU A 34 -6.50 -12.81 -34.19
C GLU A 34 -5.34 -12.07 -34.86
N ASP A 35 -4.47 -11.50 -34.04
CA ASP A 35 -3.10 -11.29 -34.44
C ASP A 35 -2.28 -12.35 -33.69
N SER A 36 -1.82 -13.35 -34.46
CA SER A 36 -1.05 -14.47 -33.94
C SER A 36 0.36 -14.00 -33.58
N ALA A 37 0.48 -13.27 -32.48
CA ALA A 37 1.74 -13.12 -31.79
C ALA A 37 2.07 -14.48 -31.17
N LYS A 38 3.03 -15.20 -31.77
CA LYS A 38 3.64 -16.37 -31.16
C LYS A 38 4.02 -16.02 -29.72
N ASN A 39 3.37 -16.66 -28.73
CA ASN A 39 3.80 -16.66 -27.36
C ASN A 39 5.20 -17.30 -27.29
N ILE A 40 6.22 -16.52 -27.53
CA ILE A 40 7.58 -16.87 -27.14
C ILE A 40 7.60 -16.56 -25.64
N GLU A 41 7.39 -17.57 -24.80
CA GLU A 41 7.79 -17.44 -23.40
C GLU A 41 9.29 -17.11 -23.40
N PRO A 42 9.69 -15.95 -22.88
CA PRO A 42 11.11 -15.62 -22.83
C PRO A 42 11.78 -16.67 -21.94
N SER A 43 12.62 -17.50 -22.54
CA SER A 43 13.44 -18.43 -21.77
C SER A 43 14.43 -17.61 -20.95
N LEU A 44 14.51 -17.92 -19.65
CA LEU A 44 15.50 -17.31 -18.77
C LEU A 44 16.90 -17.67 -19.25
N SER A 45 17.81 -16.72 -19.16
CA SER A 45 19.25 -16.98 -19.36
C SER A 45 19.79 -17.87 -18.23
N VAL A 46 20.97 -18.41 -18.42
CA VAL A 46 21.64 -19.25 -17.39
C VAL A 46 21.82 -18.47 -16.08
N ASP A 47 22.17 -17.18 -16.16
CA ASP A 47 22.36 -16.32 -14.99
C ASP A 47 21.03 -16.05 -14.28
N GLU A 48 19.94 -15.81 -15.02
CA GLU A 48 18.60 -15.64 -14.46
C GLU A 48 18.08 -16.93 -13.80
N LEU A 49 18.39 -18.11 -14.40
CA LEU A 49 18.08 -19.39 -13.78
C LEU A 49 18.85 -19.63 -12.47
N ALA A 50 20.12 -19.21 -12.41
CA ALA A 50 20.91 -19.30 -11.21
C ALA A 50 20.33 -18.42 -10.08
N LEU A 51 19.88 -17.18 -10.41
CA LEU A 51 19.24 -16.28 -9.47
C LEU A 51 17.91 -16.85 -8.92
N THR A 52 17.07 -17.40 -9.81
CA THR A 52 15.80 -18.00 -9.38
C THR A 52 16.03 -19.25 -8.53
N SER A 53 16.99 -20.11 -8.88
CA SER A 53 17.34 -21.28 -8.06
C SER A 53 17.86 -20.87 -6.67
N TRP A 54 18.63 -19.79 -6.58
CA TRP A 54 19.06 -19.26 -5.29
C TRP A 54 17.87 -18.75 -4.48
N LEU A 55 16.94 -18.02 -5.08
CA LEU A 55 15.71 -17.55 -4.43
C LEU A 55 14.86 -18.69 -3.90
N ASP A 56 14.70 -19.77 -4.68
CA ASP A 56 13.97 -20.97 -4.24
C ASP A 56 14.59 -21.57 -2.98
N SER A 57 15.94 -21.57 -2.89
CA SER A 57 16.66 -22.05 -1.70
C SER A 57 16.46 -21.13 -0.46
N GLN A 58 15.96 -19.92 -0.64
CA GLN A 58 15.73 -18.94 0.44
C GLN A 58 14.27 -18.91 0.94
N GLU A 59 13.38 -19.77 0.45
CA GLU A 59 11.95 -19.72 0.76
C GLU A 59 11.67 -19.65 2.27
N GLU A 60 12.27 -20.55 3.06
CA GLU A 60 12.07 -20.56 4.53
C GLU A 60 12.64 -19.30 5.20
N ASN A 61 13.74 -18.76 4.72
CA ASN A 61 14.30 -17.51 5.24
C ASN A 61 13.38 -16.33 4.93
N MET A 62 12.78 -16.29 3.75
CA MET A 62 11.78 -15.31 3.34
C MET A 62 10.54 -15.41 4.23
N LEU A 63 10.03 -16.60 4.46
CA LEU A 63 8.87 -16.85 5.31
C LEU A 63 9.14 -16.49 6.79
N ASN A 64 10.33 -16.76 7.29
CA ASN A 64 10.73 -16.40 8.65
C ASN A 64 10.80 -14.87 8.82
N LEU A 65 11.33 -14.16 7.83
CA LEU A 65 11.31 -12.69 7.84
C LEU A 65 9.87 -12.17 7.77
N LEU A 66 9.04 -12.71 6.88
CA LEU A 66 7.64 -12.33 6.77
C LEU A 66 6.91 -12.53 8.10
N GLN A 67 7.04 -13.69 8.73
CA GLN A 67 6.47 -13.97 10.04
C GLN A 67 6.94 -12.97 11.09
N ARG A 68 8.24 -12.68 11.12
CA ARG A 68 8.82 -11.73 12.08
C ARG A 68 8.21 -10.34 11.95
N ILE A 69 8.10 -9.80 10.74
CA ILE A 69 7.56 -8.45 10.53
C ILE A 69 6.04 -8.40 10.69
N THR A 70 5.32 -9.44 10.27
CA THR A 70 3.87 -9.55 10.43
C THR A 70 3.43 -9.60 11.90
N ASN A 71 4.22 -10.24 12.77
CA ASN A 71 3.95 -10.30 14.22
C ASN A 71 4.27 -8.99 14.95
N ILE A 72 4.78 -7.98 14.25
CA ILE A 72 4.90 -6.60 14.74
C ILE A 72 3.68 -5.85 14.24
N ASN A 73 2.75 -5.49 15.12
CA ASN A 73 1.63 -4.67 14.68
C ASN A 73 2.15 -3.34 14.10
N SER A 74 1.98 -3.16 12.80
CA SER A 74 2.37 -1.95 12.07
C SER A 74 1.16 -1.17 11.53
N GLY A 75 0.00 -1.22 12.20
CA GLY A 75 -1.11 -0.33 11.87
C GLY A 75 -0.64 1.12 11.78
N THR A 76 -1.09 1.89 10.77
CA THR A 76 -0.54 3.22 10.43
C THR A 76 -0.34 4.14 11.62
N LEU A 77 -1.30 4.16 12.56
CA LEU A 77 -1.23 5.01 13.75
C LEU A 77 -0.39 4.42 14.88
N ASN A 78 0.04 3.17 14.78
CA ASN A 78 1.00 2.56 15.70
C ASN A 78 2.43 2.91 15.31
N LYS A 79 2.83 4.17 15.50
CA LYS A 79 4.15 4.70 15.15
C LYS A 79 5.31 3.84 15.64
N LYS A 80 5.17 3.19 16.80
CA LYS A 80 6.20 2.33 17.38
C LYS A 80 6.40 1.08 16.52
N GLY A 81 5.32 0.38 16.16
CA GLY A 81 5.39 -0.83 15.37
C GLY A 81 5.87 -0.57 13.94
N VAL A 82 5.33 0.46 13.28
CA VAL A 82 5.80 0.87 11.93
C VAL A 82 7.30 1.18 11.96
N ARG A 83 7.77 1.90 12.99
CA ARG A 83 9.20 2.20 13.16
C ARG A 83 10.03 0.95 13.41
N GLU A 84 9.51 -0.02 14.14
CA GLU A 84 10.20 -1.29 14.40
C GLU A 84 10.40 -2.09 13.11
N VAL A 85 9.36 -2.23 12.29
CA VAL A 85 9.44 -2.84 10.95
C VAL A 85 10.44 -2.06 10.08
N SER A 86 10.35 -0.73 10.08
CA SER A 86 11.29 0.14 9.36
C SER A 86 12.75 -0.05 9.78
N ASN A 87 13.02 -0.27 11.07
CA ASN A 87 14.37 -0.53 11.56
C ASN A 87 14.92 -1.88 11.06
N ILE A 88 14.08 -2.90 10.95
CA ILE A 88 14.46 -4.19 10.38
C ILE A 88 14.93 -3.98 8.93
N PHE A 89 14.10 -3.36 8.09
CA PHE A 89 14.49 -3.08 6.69
C PHE A 89 15.71 -2.16 6.58
N SER A 90 15.84 -1.17 7.47
CA SER A 90 17.03 -0.30 7.52
C SER A 90 18.32 -1.07 7.79
N GLN A 91 18.29 -2.06 8.69
CA GLN A 91 19.46 -2.90 8.96
C GLN A 91 19.80 -3.80 7.77
N GLU A 92 18.79 -4.45 7.17
CA GLU A 92 18.95 -5.33 6.03
C GLU A 92 19.50 -4.59 4.80
N LEU A 93 18.94 -3.43 4.48
CA LEU A 93 19.39 -2.63 3.33
C LEU A 93 20.80 -2.04 3.57
N ARG A 94 21.12 -1.67 4.80
CA ARG A 94 22.48 -1.22 5.15
C ARG A 94 23.52 -2.31 4.91
N SER A 95 23.19 -3.57 5.21
CA SER A 95 24.08 -4.72 4.95
C SER A 95 24.36 -4.95 3.46
N LEU A 96 23.46 -4.45 2.59
CA LEU A 96 23.59 -4.47 1.12
C LEU A 96 24.29 -3.20 0.57
N GLY A 97 24.82 -2.35 1.44
CA GLY A 97 25.59 -1.16 1.06
C GLY A 97 24.74 0.07 0.72
N PHE A 98 23.45 0.10 1.11
CA PHE A 98 22.63 1.29 0.96
C PHE A 98 22.93 2.33 2.04
N MET A 99 22.93 3.60 1.66
CA MET A 99 22.89 4.73 2.58
C MET A 99 21.46 4.98 3.02
N MET A 100 21.26 5.15 4.33
CA MET A 100 19.95 5.25 4.94
C MET A 100 19.64 6.67 5.37
N SER A 101 18.45 7.15 5.08
CA SER A 101 17.89 8.41 5.56
C SER A 101 16.48 8.22 6.12
N ARG A 102 16.12 9.06 7.08
CA ARG A 102 14.76 9.16 7.61
C ARG A 102 14.11 10.43 7.09
N LEU A 103 12.99 10.27 6.39
CA LEU A 103 12.18 11.39 5.93
C LEU A 103 11.07 11.63 6.96
N PRO A 104 10.96 12.85 7.50
CA PRO A 104 10.01 13.13 8.57
C PRO A 104 8.56 12.79 8.17
N GLY A 105 7.88 12.03 9.02
CA GLY A 105 6.43 11.95 9.03
C GLY A 105 5.86 13.29 9.48
N ASN A 106 4.75 13.70 8.90
CA ASN A 106 4.11 14.96 9.24
C ASN A 106 2.89 14.72 10.13
N PHE A 107 2.62 15.70 10.96
CA PHE A 107 1.34 15.89 11.58
C PHE A 107 0.38 16.49 10.55
N ILE A 108 -0.76 15.83 10.33
CA ILE A 108 -1.75 16.23 9.34
C ILE A 108 -3.02 16.61 10.09
N GLU A 109 -3.37 17.88 9.99
CA GLU A 109 -4.62 18.40 10.50
C GLU A 109 -5.73 18.18 9.47
N MET A 110 -6.74 17.42 9.85
CA MET A 110 -7.89 17.14 8.99
C MET A 110 -9.06 18.03 9.38
N PRO A 111 -9.85 18.53 8.41
CA PRO A 111 -11.10 19.23 8.73
C PRO A 111 -11.97 18.38 9.65
N SER A 112 -12.43 18.98 10.73
CA SER A 112 -13.21 18.28 11.75
C SER A 112 -14.22 19.21 12.41
N CYS A 113 -15.19 18.66 13.12
CA CYS A 113 -16.12 19.44 13.92
C CYS A 113 -15.39 20.18 15.04
N PRO A 114 -15.86 21.38 15.41
CA PRO A 114 -15.32 22.12 16.55
C PRO A 114 -15.27 21.24 17.82
N GLY A 115 -14.10 21.22 18.46
CA GLY A 115 -13.89 20.39 19.68
C GLY A 115 -13.55 18.92 19.42
N SER A 116 -13.60 18.46 18.17
CA SER A 116 -13.04 17.17 17.77
C SER A 116 -11.78 17.39 16.94
N ASN A 117 -10.63 16.99 17.46
CA ASN A 117 -9.38 17.03 16.70
C ASN A 117 -9.19 15.69 15.99
N TYR A 118 -9.31 15.69 14.68
CA TYR A 118 -8.92 14.55 13.87
C TYR A 118 -7.53 14.83 13.26
N ASN A 119 -6.53 14.53 14.05
CA ASN A 119 -5.16 14.73 13.66
C ASN A 119 -4.52 13.37 13.37
N ILE A 120 -3.80 13.31 12.27
CA ILE A 120 -3.03 12.15 11.88
C ILE A 120 -1.55 12.46 12.15
N ASP A 121 -0.92 11.62 12.96
CA ASP A 121 0.50 11.73 13.28
C ASP A 121 1.19 10.40 12.95
N VAL A 122 1.96 10.38 11.87
CA VAL A 122 2.64 9.19 11.38
C VAL A 122 4.13 9.21 11.69
N THR A 123 4.76 8.04 11.69
CA THR A 123 6.20 7.94 11.90
C THR A 123 6.98 8.32 10.63
N ASP A 124 8.30 8.42 10.74
CA ASP A 124 9.17 8.71 9.61
C ASP A 124 9.08 7.64 8.53
N HIS A 125 9.29 8.05 7.29
CA HIS A 125 9.47 7.17 6.14
C HIS A 125 10.94 6.78 5.99
N LEU A 126 11.20 5.63 5.38
CA LEU A 126 12.56 5.12 5.16
C LEU A 126 12.98 5.37 3.72
N LEU A 127 14.10 6.08 3.55
CA LEU A 127 14.76 6.25 2.26
C LEU A 127 16.12 5.53 2.32
N ALA A 128 16.37 4.66 1.34
CA ALA A 128 17.64 3.98 1.16
C ALA A 128 18.15 4.21 -0.25
N GLN A 129 19.41 4.59 -0.39
CA GLN A 129 20.00 4.97 -1.67
C GLN A 129 21.33 4.24 -1.90
N LYS A 130 21.55 3.79 -3.12
CA LYS A 130 22.79 3.21 -3.58
C LYS A 130 23.14 3.82 -4.94
N GLU A 131 24.28 4.45 -5.01
CA GLU A 131 24.80 5.05 -6.23
C GLU A 131 25.54 4.01 -7.07
N GLY A 132 25.35 4.07 -8.36
CA GLY A 132 25.96 3.19 -9.35
C GLY A 132 25.88 3.79 -10.76
N ALA A 133 25.81 2.96 -11.77
CA ALA A 133 25.72 3.38 -13.15
C ALA A 133 24.36 3.02 -13.76
N GLY A 134 24.10 3.56 -14.95
CA GLY A 134 22.93 3.24 -15.76
C GLY A 134 21.64 3.95 -15.34
N LYS A 135 20.53 3.30 -15.55
CA LYS A 135 19.20 3.85 -15.24
C LYS A 135 18.95 3.91 -13.74
N ARG A 136 18.31 4.98 -13.31
CA ARG A 136 17.89 5.18 -11.93
C ARG A 136 16.55 4.49 -11.67
N LEU A 137 16.53 3.56 -10.74
CA LEU A 137 15.35 2.79 -10.39
C LEU A 137 14.84 3.22 -9.01
N LEU A 138 13.58 3.55 -8.92
CA LEU A 138 12.86 3.80 -7.69
C LEU A 138 12.04 2.56 -7.31
N LEU A 139 12.37 1.95 -6.17
CA LEU A 139 11.66 0.80 -5.61
C LEU A 139 10.80 1.30 -4.45
N MET A 140 9.50 1.01 -4.49
CA MET A 140 8.54 1.59 -3.54
C MET A 140 7.72 0.52 -2.85
N GLY A 141 7.38 0.79 -1.59
CA GLY A 141 6.45 0.02 -0.80
C GLY A 141 6.09 0.76 0.48
N HIS A 142 5.19 0.17 1.27
CA HIS A 142 4.80 0.75 2.54
C HIS A 142 5.04 -0.20 3.73
N LEU A 143 5.25 0.40 4.89
CA LEU A 143 5.60 -0.28 6.14
C LEU A 143 4.38 -0.50 7.03
N ASP A 144 3.34 0.31 6.83
CA ASP A 144 2.12 0.30 7.60
C ASP A 144 1.11 -0.74 7.11
N THR A 145 0.08 -0.97 7.89
CA THR A 145 -1.04 -1.87 7.57
C THR A 145 -2.35 -1.27 8.07
N VAL A 146 -3.49 -1.76 7.56
CA VAL A 146 -4.84 -1.37 8.01
C VAL A 146 -5.22 -1.90 9.41
N PHE A 147 -4.38 -2.70 10.06
CA PHE A 147 -4.72 -3.42 11.29
C PHE A 147 -4.31 -2.64 12.55
N PRO A 148 -5.25 -1.98 13.27
CA PRO A 148 -4.93 -1.26 14.49
C PRO A 148 -4.61 -2.21 15.66
N LEU A 149 -4.00 -1.69 16.72
CA LEU A 149 -3.58 -2.46 17.91
C LEU A 149 -4.71 -3.25 18.58
N ASN A 150 -5.94 -2.78 18.51
CA ASN A 150 -7.12 -3.42 19.11
C ASN A 150 -7.81 -4.42 18.17
N ASN A 151 -7.27 -4.70 17.00
CA ASN A 151 -7.75 -5.74 16.10
C ASN A 151 -7.38 -7.12 16.67
N SER A 152 -8.26 -8.11 16.57
CA SER A 152 -8.00 -9.49 17.03
C SER A 152 -7.08 -10.28 16.09
N PHE A 153 -6.95 -9.86 14.83
CA PHE A 153 -6.07 -10.47 13.83
C PHE A 153 -4.68 -9.83 13.92
N GLN A 154 -3.78 -10.45 14.70
CA GLN A 154 -2.47 -9.89 15.05
C GLN A 154 -1.30 -10.80 14.73
N GLU A 155 -1.54 -12.07 14.45
CA GLU A 155 -0.48 -13.07 14.36
C GLU A 155 -0.38 -13.70 12.97
N PHE A 156 0.84 -14.00 12.57
CA PHE A 156 1.11 -14.81 11.40
C PHE A 156 0.85 -16.29 11.72
N TYR A 157 0.17 -16.97 10.80
CA TYR A 157 0.04 -18.43 10.85
C TYR A 157 0.06 -19.05 9.45
N ARG A 158 0.33 -20.36 9.41
CA ARG A 158 0.36 -21.15 8.18
C ARG A 158 -0.77 -22.18 8.21
N GLU A 159 -1.47 -22.33 7.10
CA GLU A 159 -2.48 -23.36 6.91
C GLU A 159 -2.28 -23.99 5.52
N GLY A 160 -1.69 -25.18 5.48
CA GLY A 160 -1.22 -25.78 4.24
C GLY A 160 -0.24 -24.86 3.52
N ASP A 161 -0.49 -24.61 2.24
CA ASP A 161 0.33 -23.69 1.43
C ASP A 161 0.02 -22.21 1.65
N MET A 162 -1.06 -21.90 2.40
CA MET A 162 -1.50 -20.54 2.64
C MET A 162 -0.77 -19.93 3.85
N LYS A 163 -0.54 -18.63 3.77
CA LYS A 163 0.07 -17.81 4.82
C LYS A 163 -0.88 -16.66 5.16
N TYR A 164 -1.17 -16.52 6.43
CA TYR A 164 -2.12 -15.54 6.95
C TYR A 164 -1.44 -14.64 7.98
N GLY A 165 -1.84 -13.38 8.03
CA GLY A 165 -1.37 -12.42 9.02
C GLY A 165 -1.62 -10.98 8.57
N PRO A 166 -1.61 -10.02 9.51
CA PRO A 166 -1.78 -8.60 9.19
C PRO A 166 -0.72 -8.13 8.18
N GLY A 167 -1.14 -7.62 7.03
CA GLY A 167 -0.23 -7.09 6.01
C GLY A 167 0.54 -8.15 5.20
N VAL A 168 0.30 -9.46 5.36
CA VAL A 168 1.01 -10.51 4.59
C VAL A 168 0.90 -10.27 3.09
N ALA A 169 -0.29 -9.91 2.58
CA ALA A 169 -0.51 -9.63 1.16
C ALA A 169 -0.34 -8.14 0.83
N ASP A 170 -0.60 -7.26 1.77
CA ASP A 170 -0.64 -5.81 1.64
C ASP A 170 0.14 -5.14 2.79
N MET A 171 1.44 -4.76 2.59
CA MET A 171 2.26 -5.31 1.50
C MET A 171 3.58 -5.90 2.03
N GLN A 172 3.59 -6.44 3.27
CA GLN A 172 4.82 -6.97 3.90
C GLN A 172 5.45 -8.10 3.08
N GLY A 173 4.63 -8.94 2.42
CA GLY A 173 5.12 -9.94 1.47
C GLY A 173 5.89 -9.31 0.32
N GLY A 174 5.38 -8.21 -0.24
CA GLY A 174 6.07 -7.43 -1.27
C GLY A 174 7.40 -6.86 -0.80
N LEU A 175 7.48 -6.39 0.46
CA LEU A 175 8.73 -5.91 1.05
C LEU A 175 9.77 -7.03 1.20
N VAL A 176 9.34 -8.24 1.56
CA VAL A 176 10.24 -9.41 1.60
C VAL A 176 10.73 -9.75 0.20
N VAL A 177 9.85 -9.74 -0.80
CA VAL A 177 10.22 -9.94 -2.22
C VAL A 177 11.24 -8.89 -2.66
N LEU A 178 11.02 -7.61 -2.36
CA LEU A 178 11.96 -6.52 -2.65
C LEU A 178 13.35 -6.83 -2.06
N LEU A 179 13.42 -7.14 -0.77
CA LEU A 179 14.69 -7.38 -0.09
C LEU A 179 15.42 -8.59 -0.66
N TYR A 180 14.72 -9.69 -0.90
CA TYR A 180 15.36 -10.91 -1.41
C TYR A 180 15.75 -10.79 -2.89
N THR A 181 15.06 -10.00 -3.68
CA THR A 181 15.52 -9.60 -5.02
C THR A 181 16.86 -8.88 -4.96
N LEU A 182 17.01 -7.93 -4.03
CA LEU A 182 18.28 -7.22 -3.84
C LEU A 182 19.41 -8.14 -3.35
N ARG A 183 19.09 -9.08 -2.46
CA ARG A 183 20.04 -10.09 -1.97
C ARG A 183 20.49 -11.03 -3.10
N ALA A 184 19.57 -11.45 -3.97
CA ALA A 184 19.90 -12.26 -5.14
C ALA A 184 20.85 -11.51 -6.09
N LEU A 185 20.57 -10.23 -6.37
CA LEU A 185 21.45 -9.38 -7.17
C LEU A 185 22.81 -9.17 -6.52
N ALA A 186 22.87 -9.02 -5.19
CA ALA A 186 24.14 -8.93 -4.47
C ALA A 186 24.92 -10.24 -4.56
N GLN A 187 24.27 -11.38 -4.41
CA GLN A 187 24.88 -12.70 -4.55
C GLN A 187 25.49 -12.93 -5.93
N ALA A 188 24.87 -12.39 -6.98
CA ALA A 188 25.38 -12.45 -8.35
C ALA A 188 26.44 -11.38 -8.69
N GLY A 189 26.77 -10.48 -7.75
CA GLY A 189 27.67 -9.35 -8.01
C GLY A 189 27.04 -8.26 -8.90
N GLU A 190 25.74 -8.30 -9.13
CA GLU A 190 25.01 -7.40 -10.02
C GLU A 190 24.43 -6.16 -9.31
N LEU A 191 24.49 -6.11 -7.99
CA LEU A 191 23.92 -5.02 -7.21
C LEU A 191 24.83 -3.78 -7.16
N ASP A 192 26.15 -3.95 -7.13
CA ASP A 192 27.07 -2.87 -6.81
C ASP A 192 27.20 -1.78 -7.88
N ASN A 193 26.77 -2.08 -9.10
CA ASN A 193 26.81 -1.13 -10.21
C ASN A 193 25.40 -0.68 -10.65
N LYS A 194 24.47 -0.57 -9.72
CA LYS A 194 23.11 -0.09 -9.99
C LYS A 194 22.82 1.17 -9.18
N THR A 195 22.15 2.13 -9.83
CA THR A 195 21.62 3.30 -9.14
C THR A 195 20.20 2.97 -8.67
N LEU A 196 20.05 2.77 -7.37
CA LEU A 196 18.81 2.32 -6.75
C LEU A 196 18.40 3.25 -5.61
N THR A 197 17.15 3.63 -5.61
CA THR A 197 16.51 4.31 -4.47
C THR A 197 15.33 3.47 -4.01
N ILE A 198 15.23 3.24 -2.70
CA ILE A 198 14.12 2.53 -2.08
C ILE A 198 13.42 3.53 -1.16
N LEU A 199 12.14 3.72 -1.37
CA LEU A 199 11.30 4.55 -0.51
C LEU A 199 10.19 3.69 0.08
N LEU A 200 10.26 3.47 1.40
CA LEU A 200 9.25 2.76 2.17
C LEU A 200 8.51 3.78 3.04
N ASN A 201 7.29 4.09 2.65
CA ASN A 201 6.46 5.03 3.39
C ASN A 201 5.73 4.36 4.56
N SER A 202 5.20 5.15 5.46
CA SER A 202 4.57 4.72 6.72
C SER A 202 3.13 5.18 6.86
N ASP A 203 2.49 5.55 5.74
CA ASP A 203 1.17 6.16 5.70
C ASP A 203 0.40 5.85 4.40
N GLU A 204 0.71 4.74 3.74
CA GLU A 204 0.03 4.37 2.49
C GLU A 204 -1.43 4.09 2.73
N GLU A 205 -1.76 3.34 3.77
CA GLU A 205 -3.09 2.87 4.12
C GLU A 205 -4.09 4.01 4.46
N ILE A 206 -3.59 5.20 4.65
CA ILE A 206 -4.38 6.43 4.82
C ILE A 206 -4.23 7.40 3.66
N GLY A 207 -3.66 6.97 2.53
CA GLY A 207 -3.55 7.73 1.28
C GLY A 207 -2.26 8.53 1.11
N SER A 208 -1.17 8.13 1.75
CA SER A 208 0.18 8.73 1.61
C SER A 208 0.21 10.24 1.85
N LEU A 209 -0.58 10.72 2.83
CA LEU A 209 -0.79 12.15 3.04
C LEU A 209 0.50 12.88 3.44
N SER A 210 1.35 12.22 4.21
CA SER A 210 2.64 12.75 4.66
C SER A 210 3.76 12.46 3.67
N SER A 211 3.78 11.26 3.07
CA SER A 211 4.85 10.80 2.19
C SER A 211 4.73 11.30 0.75
N ARG A 212 3.55 11.77 0.31
CA ARG A 212 3.27 12.17 -1.09
C ARG A 212 4.36 13.04 -1.69
N LYS A 213 4.79 14.09 -0.99
CA LYS A 213 5.84 15.00 -1.48
C LYS A 213 7.15 14.28 -1.79
N TYR A 214 7.53 13.30 -0.96
CA TYR A 214 8.76 12.53 -1.15
C TYR A 214 8.62 11.55 -2.32
N LEU A 215 7.45 10.93 -2.49
CA LEU A 215 7.14 10.06 -3.62
C LEU A 215 7.20 10.85 -4.93
N GLU A 216 6.60 12.04 -4.98
CA GLU A 216 6.61 12.93 -6.15
C GLU A 216 8.03 13.42 -6.47
N GLU A 217 8.80 13.86 -5.47
CA GLU A 217 10.20 14.28 -5.64
C GLU A 217 11.07 13.15 -6.20
N GLN A 218 10.94 11.94 -5.66
CA GLN A 218 11.70 10.79 -6.15
C GLN A 218 11.25 10.34 -7.54
N ALA A 219 9.97 10.36 -7.85
CA ALA A 219 9.45 10.00 -9.16
C ALA A 219 9.99 10.89 -10.28
N LEU A 220 10.21 12.19 -10.00
CA LEU A 220 10.73 13.15 -11.00
C LEU A 220 12.19 12.92 -11.39
N ILE A 221 12.98 12.28 -10.55
CA ILE A 221 14.43 12.10 -10.75
C ILE A 221 14.84 10.67 -11.10
N HIS A 222 13.87 9.74 -11.23
CA HIS A 222 14.13 8.35 -11.60
C HIS A 222 13.59 8.01 -13.00
N ASP A 223 14.24 7.07 -13.65
CA ASP A 223 13.86 6.60 -15.00
C ASP A 223 12.70 5.60 -14.96
N TYR A 224 12.62 4.79 -13.90
CA TYR A 224 11.59 3.77 -13.68
C TYR A 224 11.22 3.68 -12.21
N GLY A 225 9.93 3.43 -11.95
CA GLY A 225 9.39 3.13 -10.63
C GLY A 225 8.79 1.72 -10.59
N LEU A 226 9.08 0.96 -9.54
CA LEU A 226 8.52 -0.35 -9.26
C LEU A 226 7.88 -0.33 -7.88
N VAL A 227 6.58 -0.62 -7.84
CA VAL A 227 5.81 -0.70 -6.59
C VAL A 227 5.58 -2.18 -6.27
N TYR A 228 5.93 -2.59 -5.06
CA TYR A 228 5.88 -3.99 -4.64
C TYR A 228 4.53 -4.40 -4.05
N GLU A 229 3.49 -3.70 -4.47
CA GLU A 229 2.11 -4.00 -4.13
C GLU A 229 1.59 -5.31 -4.71
N SER A 230 0.56 -5.83 -4.06
CA SER A 230 -0.19 -6.98 -4.56
C SER A 230 -0.75 -6.71 -5.95
N SER A 231 -0.45 -7.61 -6.89
CA SER A 231 -0.90 -7.51 -8.29
C SER A 231 -1.75 -8.72 -8.73
N GLY A 232 -2.07 -9.62 -7.80
CA GLY A 232 -2.62 -10.93 -8.10
C GLY A 232 -1.56 -11.92 -8.60
N THR A 233 -1.99 -13.11 -8.97
CA THR A 233 -1.10 -14.21 -9.35
C THR A 233 -0.52 -13.98 -10.75
N ASN A 234 0.80 -13.97 -10.88
CA ASN A 234 1.54 -13.88 -12.16
C ASN A 234 1.26 -12.62 -13.00
N ASN A 235 0.89 -11.51 -12.35
CA ASN A 235 0.55 -10.27 -13.04
C ASN A 235 1.50 -9.12 -12.68
N LEU A 236 1.81 -8.29 -13.67
CA LEU A 236 2.40 -6.97 -13.48
C LEU A 236 1.35 -5.92 -13.80
N VAL A 237 1.02 -5.10 -12.82
CA VAL A 237 0.09 -3.99 -13.00
C VAL A 237 0.83 -2.82 -13.63
N ARG A 238 0.41 -2.42 -14.84
CA ARG A 238 0.98 -1.27 -15.55
C ARG A 238 0.15 0.00 -15.41
N GLN A 239 -1.12 -0.15 -15.05
CA GLN A 239 -2.07 0.96 -14.92
C GLN A 239 -3.05 0.65 -13.79
N ARG A 240 -3.39 1.66 -13.03
CA ARG A 240 -4.45 1.62 -12.02
C ARG A 240 -5.38 2.81 -12.22
N LYS A 241 -6.61 2.71 -11.72
CA LYS A 241 -7.51 3.86 -11.63
C LYS A 241 -6.94 4.88 -10.65
N GLY A 242 -7.23 6.15 -10.90
CA GLY A 242 -6.97 7.20 -9.92
C GLY A 242 -7.83 7.02 -8.67
N LEU A 243 -7.29 7.40 -7.52
CA LEU A 243 -8.00 7.47 -6.24
C LEU A 243 -8.09 8.92 -5.79
N GLY A 244 -9.29 9.35 -5.39
CA GLY A 244 -9.52 10.63 -4.72
C GLY A 244 -10.17 10.40 -3.37
N GLN A 245 -9.73 11.13 -2.36
CA GLN A 245 -10.36 11.16 -1.04
C GLN A 245 -10.85 12.57 -0.73
N ALA A 246 -12.04 12.67 -0.14
CA ALA A 246 -12.61 13.93 0.28
C ALA A 246 -13.25 13.80 1.66
N ARG A 247 -13.18 14.87 2.43
CA ARG A 247 -13.89 14.99 3.71
C ARG A 247 -14.85 16.16 3.63
N ILE A 248 -16.11 15.89 3.97
CA ILE A 248 -17.16 16.90 4.02
C ILE A 248 -17.49 17.16 5.48
N VAL A 249 -17.37 18.43 5.90
CA VAL A 249 -17.80 18.88 7.23
C VAL A 249 -18.97 19.85 7.06
N VAL A 250 -20.05 19.56 7.76
CA VAL A 250 -21.26 20.39 7.75
C VAL A 250 -21.41 21.07 9.10
N ASN A 251 -21.50 22.39 9.08
CA ASN A 251 -21.75 23.21 10.27
C ASN A 251 -23.23 23.62 10.32
N GLY A 252 -23.86 23.38 11.45
CA GLY A 252 -25.24 23.71 11.74
C GLY A 252 -25.38 24.71 12.89
N LEU A 253 -26.48 24.60 13.63
CA LEU A 253 -26.74 25.41 14.83
C LEU A 253 -27.42 24.53 15.86
N ALA A 254 -26.81 24.44 17.06
CA ALA A 254 -27.38 23.70 18.18
C ALA A 254 -28.65 24.36 18.70
N SER A 255 -29.61 23.55 19.07
CA SER A 255 -30.79 23.94 19.86
C SER A 255 -31.40 22.72 20.54
N HIS A 256 -32.31 22.94 21.54
CA HIS A 256 -33.00 21.84 22.19
C HIS A 256 -34.02 21.20 21.24
N ALA A 257 -33.88 19.89 20.99
CA ALA A 257 -34.67 19.17 19.99
C ALA A 257 -36.19 19.17 20.24
N GLY A 258 -36.66 19.31 21.48
CA GLY A 258 -38.08 19.39 21.85
C GLY A 258 -38.57 20.82 22.00
N GLY A 259 -37.87 21.65 22.78
CA GLY A 259 -38.36 22.98 23.18
C GLY A 259 -38.03 24.12 22.23
N ALA A 260 -36.99 23.96 21.38
CA ALA A 260 -36.50 25.02 20.51
C ALA A 260 -36.09 24.49 19.12
N HIS A 261 -36.76 23.47 18.63
CA HIS A 261 -36.40 22.77 17.39
C HIS A 261 -36.25 23.72 16.18
N GLN A 262 -37.17 24.67 16.03
CA GLN A 262 -37.15 25.60 14.89
C GLN A 262 -35.99 26.58 14.90
N GLN A 263 -35.31 26.74 16.02
CA GLN A 263 -34.14 27.64 16.16
C GLN A 263 -32.86 26.98 15.73
N GLY A 264 -32.83 25.62 15.64
CA GLY A 264 -31.66 24.85 15.24
C GLY A 264 -31.54 24.64 13.75
N ARG A 265 -30.35 24.28 13.31
CA ARG A 265 -30.04 23.79 11.96
C ARG A 265 -29.24 22.52 12.08
N SER A 266 -29.84 21.39 11.69
CA SER A 266 -29.22 20.07 11.85
C SER A 266 -28.17 19.80 10.79
N ALA A 267 -26.91 19.74 11.20
CA ALA A 267 -25.79 19.33 10.36
C ALA A 267 -25.95 17.88 9.89
N ILE A 268 -26.41 16.97 10.75
CA ILE A 268 -26.67 15.57 10.38
C ILE A 268 -27.71 15.46 9.27
N LYS A 269 -28.81 16.25 9.34
CA LYS A 269 -29.84 16.25 8.29
C LYS A 269 -29.27 16.69 6.95
N GLU A 270 -28.48 17.77 6.96
CA GLU A 270 -27.84 18.30 5.73
C GLU A 270 -26.81 17.32 5.17
N LEU A 271 -25.99 16.70 6.06
CA LEU A 271 -25.03 15.69 5.65
C LEU A 271 -25.72 14.47 5.03
N ALA A 272 -26.86 14.04 5.55
CA ALA A 272 -27.63 12.93 4.99
C ALA A 272 -28.05 13.19 3.54
N TYR A 273 -28.51 14.41 3.21
CA TYR A 273 -28.81 14.78 1.83
C TYR A 273 -27.56 14.74 0.94
N LYS A 274 -26.43 15.24 1.44
CA LYS A 274 -25.17 15.23 0.69
C LYS A 274 -24.67 13.81 0.43
N ILE A 275 -24.81 12.91 1.42
CA ILE A 275 -24.44 11.49 1.23
C ILE A 275 -25.22 10.88 0.08
N VAL A 276 -26.54 11.07 0.05
CA VAL A 276 -27.37 10.53 -1.03
C VAL A 276 -26.95 11.06 -2.41
N GLU A 277 -26.59 12.33 -2.51
CA GLU A 277 -26.14 12.91 -3.80
C GLU A 277 -24.73 12.43 -4.17
N VAL A 278 -23.82 12.29 -3.21
CA VAL A 278 -22.45 11.80 -3.44
C VAL A 278 -22.46 10.34 -3.92
N GLU A 279 -23.25 9.47 -3.29
CA GLU A 279 -23.38 8.07 -3.71
C GLU A 279 -23.92 7.90 -5.15
N LYS A 280 -24.76 8.83 -5.63
CA LYS A 280 -25.24 8.84 -7.02
C LYS A 280 -24.16 9.15 -8.06
N MET A 281 -22.99 9.64 -7.64
CA MET A 281 -21.87 9.94 -8.55
C MET A 281 -21.15 8.69 -9.03
N THR A 282 -21.48 7.50 -8.51
CA THR A 282 -20.97 6.24 -9.02
C THR A 282 -21.48 6.00 -10.44
N ASP A 283 -20.55 5.77 -11.36
CA ASP A 283 -20.79 5.46 -12.76
C ASP A 283 -19.93 4.26 -13.18
N TYR A 284 -20.55 3.10 -13.21
CA TYR A 284 -19.87 1.86 -13.58
C TYR A 284 -19.47 1.82 -15.07
N GLU A 285 -20.16 2.56 -15.95
CA GLU A 285 -19.84 2.59 -17.38
C GLU A 285 -18.53 3.34 -17.62
N SER A 286 -18.33 4.48 -16.98
CA SER A 286 -17.06 5.21 -17.02
C SER A 286 -15.99 4.62 -16.07
N GLY A 287 -16.37 3.65 -15.25
CA GLY A 287 -15.51 2.99 -14.28
C GLY A 287 -15.24 3.82 -13.02
N VAL A 288 -16.03 4.86 -12.76
CA VAL A 288 -15.95 5.68 -11.54
C VAL A 288 -16.80 5.03 -10.44
N THR A 289 -16.21 4.84 -9.26
CA THR A 289 -16.94 4.39 -8.07
C THR A 289 -16.75 5.42 -6.96
N VAL A 290 -17.83 5.76 -6.27
CA VAL A 290 -17.84 6.69 -5.15
C VAL A 290 -18.46 5.99 -3.96
N ASN A 291 -17.88 6.16 -2.77
CA ASN A 291 -18.32 5.52 -1.55
C ASN A 291 -18.15 6.47 -0.36
N VAL A 292 -19.17 6.59 0.47
CA VAL A 292 -19.09 7.27 1.76
C VAL A 292 -18.80 6.22 2.83
N GLY A 293 -17.52 5.96 3.06
CA GLY A 293 -17.05 4.90 3.95
C GLY A 293 -17.14 5.20 5.45
N VAL A 294 -17.16 6.48 5.84
CA VAL A 294 -17.19 6.90 7.26
C VAL A 294 -18.12 8.10 7.44
N ILE A 295 -18.93 8.07 8.49
CA ILE A 295 -19.80 9.17 8.92
C ILE A 295 -19.71 9.35 10.44
N SER A 296 -19.72 10.61 10.89
CA SER A 296 -19.82 10.96 12.31
C SER A 296 -20.54 12.29 12.47
N GLY A 297 -21.12 12.54 13.63
CA GLY A 297 -21.76 13.84 13.91
C GLY A 297 -22.69 13.85 15.12
N GLY A 298 -23.03 15.06 15.56
CA GLY A 298 -23.88 15.32 16.71
C GLY A 298 -23.14 15.19 18.05
N GLU A 299 -23.80 15.65 19.10
CA GLU A 299 -23.26 15.69 20.49
C GLU A 299 -24.14 14.93 21.46
N ALA A 300 -25.45 15.13 21.38
CA ALA A 300 -26.42 14.52 22.28
C ALA A 300 -27.77 14.28 21.59
N ARG A 301 -28.49 13.25 22.05
CA ARG A 301 -29.78 12.83 21.45
C ARG A 301 -30.88 13.90 21.49
N ASN A 302 -30.81 14.84 22.42
CA ASN A 302 -31.79 15.92 22.64
C ASN A 302 -31.31 17.28 22.10
N THR A 303 -30.24 17.30 21.35
CA THR A 303 -29.65 18.49 20.73
C THR A 303 -29.68 18.39 19.19
N ILE A 304 -30.16 19.42 18.55
CA ILE A 304 -29.98 19.57 17.08
C ILE A 304 -28.48 19.61 16.78
N ALA A 305 -28.00 18.70 15.93
CA ALA A 305 -26.57 18.53 15.69
C ALA A 305 -25.93 19.79 15.10
N PRO A 306 -24.98 20.43 15.82
CA PRO A 306 -24.32 21.64 15.32
C PRO A 306 -23.23 21.34 14.30
N CYS A 307 -22.77 20.08 14.19
CA CYS A 307 -21.74 19.66 13.25
C CYS A 307 -21.84 18.16 12.93
N ALA A 308 -21.46 17.79 11.73
CA ALA A 308 -21.36 16.40 11.26
C ALA A 308 -20.30 16.27 10.15
#